data_3e36aed695250aa1da7dad1d48215935
#
_entry.id   3e36aed695250aa1da7dad1d48215935
#
_cell.length_a   1.000
_cell.length_b   1.000
_cell.length_c   1.000
_cell.angle_alpha   90.00
_cell.angle_beta   90.00
_cell.angle_gamma   90.00
#
_symmetry.space_group_name_H-M   'P 1'
#
loop_
_entity.id
_entity.type
_entity.pdbx_description
1 polymer ?
#
loop_
_entity_poly.entity_id
_entity_poly.type
_entity_poly.pdbx_seq_one_letter_code
_entity_poly.pdbx_strand_id
1 'polypeptide(L)'
;MSLIRRNPDLAAAMLLALVTACFSDISFSSLHESINFPLLALLFSLMTIVAALRRAGFFSGLFCHLFQKPMNSRRMGQVFLFLSFFTSMVFTNDVSLIIFVPLAISLFKEAHALRLVIPVLTWMTIAANLGSMLTPIGNPQNLFIYAHYHLPLAEFLSITAPITALSAVLL
;
A
#
# COMPACT_ATOMS: atom_id res chain seq x y z
N MET A 1 -20.10 -9.02 -21.13
CA MET A 1 -20.86 -9.62 -20.00
C MET A 1 -20.02 -10.50 -19.04
N SER A 2 -18.84 -10.99 -19.40
CA SER A 2 -18.01 -11.86 -18.52
C SER A 2 -17.27 -11.11 -17.40
N LEU A 3 -16.85 -9.87 -17.59
CA LEU A 3 -16.09 -9.07 -16.62
C LEU A 3 -16.92 -8.67 -15.39
N ILE A 4 -18.19 -8.31 -15.59
CA ILE A 4 -19.11 -7.89 -14.53
C ILE A 4 -19.45 -9.08 -13.59
N ARG A 5 -19.61 -10.27 -14.17
CA ARG A 5 -19.91 -11.48 -13.40
C ARG A 5 -18.70 -11.99 -12.58
N ARG A 6 -17.50 -11.58 -12.97
CA ARG A 6 -16.25 -11.98 -12.34
C ARG A 6 -15.83 -11.05 -11.18
N ASN A 7 -16.34 -9.81 -11.17
CA ASN A 7 -16.02 -8.79 -10.17
C ASN A 7 -17.31 -8.11 -9.68
N PRO A 8 -18.03 -8.70 -8.73
CA PRO A 8 -19.29 -8.16 -8.21
C PRO A 8 -19.12 -6.76 -7.59
N ASP A 9 -17.96 -6.49 -6.97
CA ASP A 9 -17.64 -5.20 -6.35
C ASP A 9 -17.55 -4.08 -7.41
N LEU A 10 -16.94 -4.37 -8.55
CA LEU A 10 -16.86 -3.43 -9.67
C LEU A 10 -18.26 -3.16 -10.26
N ALA A 11 -19.09 -4.19 -10.36
CA ALA A 11 -20.47 -4.04 -10.85
C ALA A 11 -21.30 -3.18 -9.89
N ALA A 12 -21.17 -3.38 -8.58
CA ALA A 12 -21.83 -2.59 -7.55
C ALA A 12 -21.36 -1.12 -7.59
N ALA A 13 -20.06 -0.88 -7.70
CA ALA A 13 -19.49 0.47 -7.79
C ALA A 13 -19.99 1.21 -9.07
N MET A 14 -20.02 0.54 -10.21
CA MET A 14 -20.54 1.11 -11.47
C MET A 14 -22.03 1.43 -11.36
N LEU A 15 -22.82 0.56 -10.75
CA LEU A 15 -24.25 0.78 -10.56
C LEU A 15 -24.51 1.95 -9.62
N LEU A 16 -23.75 2.06 -8.54
CA LEU A 16 -23.81 3.17 -7.60
C LEU A 16 -23.43 4.49 -8.27
N ALA A 17 -22.37 4.49 -9.08
CA ALA A 17 -21.94 5.65 -9.85
C ALA A 17 -23.01 6.09 -10.88
N LEU A 18 -23.66 5.16 -11.58
CA LEU A 18 -24.75 5.46 -12.49
C LEU A 18 -25.97 6.04 -11.77
N VAL A 19 -26.35 5.45 -10.63
CA VAL A 19 -27.47 5.94 -9.82
C VAL A 19 -27.17 7.36 -9.32
N THR A 20 -25.99 7.61 -8.77
CA THR A 20 -25.61 8.95 -8.30
C THR A 20 -25.53 9.97 -9.43
N ALA A 21 -25.06 9.58 -10.61
CA ALA A 21 -25.02 10.44 -11.79
C ALA A 21 -26.43 10.85 -12.27
N CYS A 22 -27.43 9.98 -12.12
CA CYS A 22 -28.83 10.31 -12.46
C CYS A 22 -29.46 11.35 -11.52
N PHE A 23 -28.96 11.47 -10.29
CA PHE A 23 -29.44 12.43 -9.29
C PHE A 23 -28.60 13.72 -9.22
N SER A 24 -27.55 13.82 -10.01
CA SER A 24 -26.64 14.97 -10.04
C SER A 24 -26.71 15.62 -11.42
N ASP A 25 -26.78 16.95 -11.47
CA ASP A 25 -26.66 17.73 -12.72
C ASP A 25 -25.20 17.73 -13.23
N ILE A 26 -24.63 16.55 -13.44
CA ILE A 26 -23.25 16.40 -13.88
C ILE A 26 -23.19 16.58 -15.40
N SER A 27 -22.63 17.69 -15.85
CA SER A 27 -22.25 17.87 -17.23
C SER A 27 -21.00 17.08 -17.58
N PHE A 28 -20.90 16.57 -18.80
CA PHE A 28 -19.69 15.86 -19.28
C PHE A 28 -18.42 16.71 -19.15
N SER A 29 -18.51 18.04 -19.26
CA SER A 29 -17.41 18.96 -19.05
C SER A 29 -16.94 19.00 -17.59
N SER A 30 -17.86 19.03 -16.64
CA SER A 30 -17.53 19.03 -15.22
C SER A 30 -16.91 17.70 -14.75
N LEU A 31 -17.30 16.59 -15.38
CA LEU A 31 -16.70 15.28 -15.12
C LEU A 31 -15.23 15.24 -15.56
N HIS A 32 -14.92 15.80 -16.74
CA HIS A 32 -13.55 15.87 -17.24
C HIS A 32 -12.65 16.78 -16.39
N GLU A 33 -13.19 17.90 -15.91
CA GLU A 33 -12.47 18.82 -15.02
C GLU A 33 -12.23 18.23 -13.62
N SER A 34 -13.11 17.36 -13.16
CA SER A 34 -12.99 16.66 -11.86
C SER A 34 -11.93 15.57 -11.87
N ILE A 35 -11.54 15.06 -13.04
CA ILE A 35 -10.51 14.02 -13.14
C ILE A 35 -9.13 14.67 -13.20
N ASN A 36 -8.34 14.44 -12.16
CA ASN A 36 -6.95 14.88 -12.13
C ASN A 36 -6.06 13.90 -12.94
N PHE A 37 -6.00 14.09 -14.26
CA PHE A 37 -5.18 13.25 -15.16
C PHE A 37 -3.69 13.22 -14.82
N PRO A 38 -3.03 14.34 -14.43
CA PRO A 38 -1.65 14.33 -13.98
C PRO A 38 -1.43 13.40 -12.79
N LEU A 39 -2.34 13.42 -11.81
CA LEU A 39 -2.28 12.54 -10.64
C LEU A 39 -2.43 11.06 -11.03
N LEU A 40 -3.37 10.74 -11.92
CA LEU A 40 -3.55 9.37 -12.43
C LEU A 40 -2.31 8.88 -13.18
N ALA A 41 -1.71 9.72 -14.01
CA ALA A 41 -0.48 9.39 -14.73
C ALA A 41 0.69 9.13 -13.77
N LEU A 42 0.80 9.92 -12.71
CA LEU A 42 1.83 9.76 -11.68
C LEU A 42 1.64 8.45 -10.90
N LEU A 43 0.41 8.14 -10.49
CA LEU A 43 0.07 6.87 -9.83
C LEU A 43 0.39 5.67 -10.73
N PHE A 44 0.00 5.73 -12.00
CA PHE A 44 0.27 4.68 -12.97
C PHE A 44 1.78 4.48 -13.19
N SER A 45 2.53 5.56 -13.30
CA SER A 45 3.99 5.52 -13.45
C SER A 45 4.66 4.87 -12.23
N LEU A 46 4.24 5.27 -11.03
CA LEU A 46 4.73 4.69 -9.78
C LEU A 46 4.45 3.18 -9.71
N MET A 47 3.22 2.77 -10.00
CA MET A 47 2.85 1.35 -10.02
C MET A 47 3.64 0.55 -11.05
N THR A 48 3.93 1.14 -12.21
CA THR A 48 4.74 0.52 -13.26
C THR A 48 6.18 0.31 -12.83
N ILE A 49 6.80 1.32 -12.21
CA ILE A 49 8.17 1.24 -11.67
C ILE A 49 8.26 0.13 -10.62
N VAL A 50 7.31 0.10 -9.69
CA VAL A 50 7.28 -0.93 -8.65
C VAL A 50 7.08 -2.33 -9.22
N ALA A 51 6.20 -2.48 -10.21
CA ALA A 51 6.01 -3.75 -10.91
C ALA A 51 7.29 -4.21 -11.63
N ALA A 52 8.05 -3.29 -12.21
CA ALA A 52 9.34 -3.58 -12.83
C ALA A 52 10.38 -4.02 -11.81
N LEU A 53 10.52 -3.33 -10.68
CA LEU A 53 11.41 -3.70 -9.56
C LEU A 53 11.07 -5.09 -9.00
N ARG A 54 9.79 -5.39 -8.86
CA ARG A 54 9.32 -6.71 -8.43
C ARG A 54 9.74 -7.80 -9.43
N ARG A 55 9.56 -7.58 -10.73
CA ARG A 55 9.97 -8.51 -11.78
C ARG A 55 11.49 -8.67 -11.85
N ALA A 56 12.24 -7.62 -11.59
CA ALA A 56 13.71 -7.65 -11.54
C ALA A 56 14.26 -8.43 -10.32
N GLY A 57 13.40 -8.92 -9.42
CA GLY A 57 13.82 -9.69 -8.25
C GLY A 57 14.46 -8.85 -7.13
N PHE A 58 14.32 -7.52 -7.17
CA PHE A 58 14.89 -6.62 -6.17
C PHE A 58 14.55 -7.04 -4.74
N PHE A 59 13.29 -7.36 -4.50
CA PHE A 59 12.82 -7.77 -3.18
C PHE A 59 13.32 -9.16 -2.78
N SER A 60 13.49 -10.08 -3.75
CA SER A 60 14.02 -11.42 -3.47
C SER A 60 15.46 -11.37 -2.98
N GLY A 61 16.29 -10.49 -3.55
CA GLY A 61 17.66 -10.26 -3.08
C GLY A 61 17.71 -9.73 -1.65
N LEU A 62 16.84 -8.78 -1.31
CA LEU A 62 16.71 -8.24 0.05
C LEU A 62 16.36 -9.35 1.05
N PHE A 63 15.47 -10.27 0.65
CA PHE A 63 15.05 -11.39 1.47
C PHE A 63 16.16 -12.40 1.74
N CYS A 64 16.84 -12.83 0.69
CA CYS A 64 17.95 -13.76 0.85
C CYS A 64 18.97 -13.24 1.86
N HIS A 65 19.19 -11.93 1.88
CA HIS A 65 20.12 -11.32 2.84
C HIS A 65 19.59 -11.29 4.28
N LEU A 66 18.31 -10.97 4.46
CA LEU A 66 17.71 -10.84 5.80
C LEU A 66 17.43 -12.18 6.49
N PHE A 67 17.12 -13.23 5.74
CA PHE A 67 16.72 -14.54 6.27
C PHE A 67 17.78 -15.63 6.14
N GLN A 68 19.06 -15.26 5.97
CA GLN A 68 20.17 -16.21 5.90
C GLN A 68 20.40 -17.01 7.20
N LYS A 69 19.99 -16.47 8.34
CA LYS A 69 20.17 -17.14 9.64
C LYS A 69 18.85 -17.69 10.16
N PRO A 70 18.84 -18.87 10.77
CA PRO A 70 17.65 -19.40 11.41
C PRO A 70 17.17 -18.42 12.50
N MET A 71 15.94 -17.96 12.37
CA MET A 71 15.31 -17.04 13.31
C MET A 71 14.14 -17.68 14.04
N ASN A 72 13.95 -17.31 15.30
CA ASN A 72 12.74 -17.67 16.02
C ASN A 72 11.52 -17.01 15.38
N SER A 73 10.38 -17.71 15.36
CA SER A 73 9.12 -17.25 14.76
C SER A 73 8.69 -15.86 15.23
N ARG A 74 8.96 -15.49 16.48
CA ARG A 74 8.70 -14.13 17.01
C ARG A 74 9.55 -13.06 16.33
N ARG A 75 10.86 -13.29 16.21
CA ARG A 75 11.77 -12.38 15.50
C ARG A 75 11.44 -12.26 14.04
N MET A 76 11.05 -13.36 13.41
CA MET A 76 10.60 -13.38 12.03
C MET A 76 9.37 -12.47 11.84
N GLY A 77 8.39 -12.56 12.74
CA GLY A 77 7.21 -11.68 12.73
C GLY A 77 7.58 -10.21 12.88
N GLN A 78 8.48 -9.88 13.81
CA GLN A 78 8.97 -8.50 14.00
C GLN A 78 9.68 -7.97 12.74
N VAL A 79 10.54 -8.78 12.13
CA VAL A 79 11.23 -8.39 10.88
C VAL A 79 10.23 -8.09 9.79
N PHE A 80 9.22 -8.93 9.56
CA PHE A 80 8.18 -8.67 8.57
C PHE A 80 7.37 -7.41 8.87
N LEU A 81 7.08 -7.16 10.14
CA LEU A 81 6.35 -5.98 10.59
C LEU A 81 7.13 -4.70 10.26
N PHE A 82 8.39 -4.61 10.71
CA PHE A 82 9.22 -3.45 10.41
C PHE A 82 9.56 -3.32 8.93
N LEU A 83 9.73 -4.44 8.23
CA LEU A 83 9.96 -4.42 6.79
C LEU A 83 8.74 -3.84 6.05
N SER A 84 7.53 -4.24 6.44
CA SER A 84 6.29 -3.68 5.90
C SER A 84 6.14 -2.18 6.22
N PHE A 85 6.51 -1.78 7.44
CA PHE A 85 6.47 -0.39 7.87
C PHE A 85 7.43 0.50 7.06
N PHE A 86 8.71 0.15 6.96
CA PHE A 86 9.70 0.99 6.28
C PHE A 86 9.57 0.96 4.76
N THR A 87 9.25 -0.19 4.17
CA THR A 87 9.05 -0.27 2.71
C THR A 87 7.83 0.48 2.25
N SER A 88 6.77 0.54 3.04
CA SER A 88 5.56 1.30 2.71
C SER A 88 5.77 2.82 2.69
N MET A 89 6.84 3.33 3.31
CA MET A 89 7.22 4.74 3.22
C MET A 89 7.71 5.14 1.82
N VAL A 90 8.32 4.19 1.10
CA VAL A 90 8.93 4.42 -0.22
C VAL A 90 8.07 3.86 -1.34
N PHE A 91 7.51 2.68 -1.11
CA PHE A 91 6.53 2.04 -1.98
C PHE A 91 5.16 2.16 -1.31
N THR A 92 4.08 1.99 -2.04
CA THR A 92 2.74 2.05 -1.43
C THR A 92 2.53 0.91 -0.43
N ASN A 93 1.65 1.13 0.56
CA ASN A 93 1.25 0.09 1.53
C ASN A 93 0.79 -1.20 0.83
N ASP A 94 0.01 -1.09 -0.25
CA ASP A 94 -0.50 -2.23 -1.02
C ASP A 94 0.64 -3.03 -1.65
N VAL A 95 1.63 -2.34 -2.24
CA VAL A 95 2.80 -2.99 -2.84
C VAL A 95 3.64 -3.72 -1.79
N SER A 96 3.87 -3.08 -0.65
CA SER A 96 4.56 -3.70 0.48
C SER A 96 3.88 -5.01 0.88
N LEU A 97 2.56 -5.00 1.06
CA LEU A 97 1.80 -6.19 1.46
C LEU A 97 1.77 -7.27 0.37
N ILE A 98 1.57 -6.91 -0.90
CA ILE A 98 1.59 -7.87 -2.02
C ILE A 98 2.92 -8.62 -2.11
N ILE A 99 4.02 -7.99 -1.69
CA ILE A 99 5.35 -8.61 -1.70
C ILE A 99 5.55 -9.47 -0.45
N PHE A 100 5.28 -8.92 0.73
CA PHE A 100 5.70 -9.54 1.99
C PHE A 100 4.71 -10.56 2.54
N VAL A 101 3.41 -10.44 2.26
CA VAL A 101 2.40 -11.38 2.76
C VAL A 101 2.61 -12.82 2.25
N PRO A 102 2.77 -13.07 0.93
CA PRO A 102 3.00 -14.43 0.45
C PRO A 102 4.25 -15.06 1.03
N LEU A 103 5.27 -14.23 1.24
CA LEU A 103 6.55 -14.66 1.75
C LEU A 103 6.49 -14.97 3.24
N ALA A 104 5.81 -14.14 4.04
CA ALA A 104 5.54 -14.43 5.44
C ALA A 104 4.81 -15.76 5.58
N ILE A 105 3.76 -15.99 4.79
CA ILE A 105 3.01 -17.26 4.80
C ILE A 105 3.93 -18.45 4.52
N SER A 106 4.80 -18.35 3.50
CA SER A 106 5.72 -19.41 3.14
C SER A 106 6.69 -19.74 4.28
N LEU A 107 7.36 -18.72 4.84
CA LEU A 107 8.33 -18.91 5.90
C LEU A 107 7.71 -19.40 7.22
N PHE A 108 6.53 -18.92 7.58
CA PHE A 108 5.81 -19.42 8.77
C PHE A 108 5.31 -20.85 8.57
N LYS A 109 5.00 -21.24 7.34
CA LYS A 109 4.67 -22.65 7.01
C LYS A 109 5.88 -23.54 7.16
N GLU A 110 7.04 -23.15 6.65
CA GLU A 110 8.31 -23.88 6.79
C GLU A 110 8.74 -24.00 8.26
N ALA A 111 8.52 -22.95 9.04
CA ALA A 111 8.80 -22.93 10.47
C ALA A 111 7.78 -23.68 11.34
N HIS A 112 6.80 -24.37 10.73
CA HIS A 112 5.68 -25.04 11.44
C HIS A 112 4.93 -24.13 12.43
N ALA A 113 4.89 -22.82 12.16
CA ALA A 113 4.32 -21.80 13.05
C ALA A 113 3.06 -21.15 12.46
N LEU A 114 2.21 -21.92 11.77
CA LEU A 114 1.01 -21.42 11.07
C LEU A 114 0.03 -20.66 11.97
N ARG A 115 0.01 -20.93 13.28
CA ARG A 115 -0.83 -20.21 14.25
C ARG A 115 -0.49 -18.71 14.35
N LEU A 116 0.74 -18.33 14.01
CA LEU A 116 1.21 -16.95 14.05
C LEU A 116 0.94 -16.18 12.76
N VAL A 117 0.56 -16.84 11.68
CA VAL A 117 0.37 -16.21 10.37
C VAL A 117 -0.69 -15.12 10.45
N ILE A 118 -1.90 -15.42 10.94
CA ILE A 118 -2.99 -14.43 10.98
C ILE A 118 -2.61 -13.20 11.81
N PRO A 119 -2.17 -13.31 13.07
CA PRO A 119 -1.77 -12.14 13.84
C PRO A 119 -0.61 -11.37 13.20
N VAL A 120 0.37 -12.06 12.63
CA VAL A 120 1.49 -11.38 11.96
C VAL A 120 1.02 -10.61 10.73
N LEU A 121 0.17 -11.19 9.88
CA LEU A 121 -0.38 -10.50 8.71
C LEU A 121 -1.23 -9.28 9.11
N THR A 122 -2.00 -9.39 10.18
CA THR A 122 -2.77 -8.26 10.73
C THR A 122 -1.84 -7.13 11.14
N TRP A 123 -0.80 -7.43 11.91
CA TRP A 123 0.18 -6.44 12.33
C TRP A 123 0.98 -5.86 11.16
N MET A 124 1.35 -6.66 10.17
CA MET A 124 1.98 -6.18 8.94
C MET A 124 1.10 -5.19 8.18
N THR A 125 -0.21 -5.45 8.11
CA THR A 125 -1.17 -4.56 7.46
C THR A 125 -1.27 -3.23 8.19
N ILE A 126 -1.35 -3.26 9.52
CA ILE A 126 -1.34 -2.06 10.37
C ILE A 126 -0.03 -1.29 10.17
N ALA A 127 1.10 -1.98 10.25
CA ALA A 127 2.43 -1.39 10.10
C ALA A 127 2.61 -0.74 8.71
N ALA A 128 2.20 -1.40 7.63
CA ALA A 128 2.29 -0.85 6.29
C ALA A 128 1.46 0.43 6.12
N ASN A 129 0.24 0.46 6.69
CA ASN A 129 -0.60 1.67 6.66
C ASN A 129 0.03 2.81 7.48
N LEU A 130 0.51 2.53 8.68
CA LEU A 130 1.15 3.52 9.54
C LEU A 130 2.46 4.06 8.93
N GLY A 131 3.28 3.19 8.33
CA GLY A 131 4.51 3.60 7.65
C GLY A 131 4.24 4.45 6.41
N SER A 132 3.27 4.07 5.60
CA SER A 132 2.91 4.78 4.37
C SER A 132 2.41 6.20 4.59
N MET A 133 2.01 6.55 5.81
CA MET A 133 1.59 7.91 6.15
C MET A 133 2.73 8.93 6.08
N LEU A 134 3.99 8.50 6.20
CA LEU A 134 5.13 9.42 6.29
C LEU A 134 5.32 10.23 5.01
N THR A 135 5.21 9.62 3.86
CA THR A 135 5.56 10.25 2.58
C THR A 135 4.34 10.47 1.67
N PRO A 136 4.39 11.46 0.78
CA PRO A 136 3.32 11.66 -0.19
C PRO A 136 3.10 10.46 -1.10
N ILE A 137 4.16 9.71 -1.43
CA ILE A 137 4.09 8.54 -2.33
C ILE A 137 3.70 7.24 -1.62
N GLY A 138 3.64 7.23 -0.28
CA GLY A 138 3.34 6.03 0.50
C GLY A 138 1.93 5.50 0.31
N ASN A 139 0.99 6.36 -0.07
CA ASN A 139 -0.36 5.95 -0.46
C ASN A 139 -1.02 6.98 -1.40
N PRO A 140 -2.02 6.55 -2.20
CA PRO A 140 -2.70 7.44 -3.14
C PRO A 140 -3.38 8.64 -2.49
N GLN A 141 -3.88 8.48 -1.27
CA GLN A 141 -4.58 9.53 -0.52
C GLN A 141 -3.61 10.67 -0.14
N ASN A 142 -2.43 10.31 0.36
CA ASN A 142 -1.39 11.29 0.67
C ASN A 142 -0.94 12.05 -0.58
N LEU A 143 -0.77 11.31 -1.69
CA LEU A 143 -0.37 11.90 -2.95
C LEU A 143 -1.41 12.88 -3.47
N PHE A 144 -2.70 12.54 -3.33
CA PHE A 144 -3.80 13.44 -3.69
C PHE A 144 -3.77 14.71 -2.85
N ILE A 145 -3.69 14.59 -1.52
CA ILE A 145 -3.64 15.73 -0.60
C ILE A 145 -2.43 16.62 -0.92
N TYR A 146 -1.26 16.01 -1.06
CA TYR A 146 -0.02 16.70 -1.39
C TYR A 146 -0.12 17.51 -2.70
N ALA A 147 -0.65 16.88 -3.75
CA ALA A 147 -0.80 17.50 -5.06
C ALA A 147 -1.92 18.56 -5.09
N HIS A 148 -3.06 18.28 -4.46
CA HIS A 148 -4.24 19.17 -4.49
C HIS A 148 -3.99 20.49 -3.74
N TYR A 149 -3.35 20.39 -2.57
CA TYR A 149 -3.07 21.57 -1.73
C TYR A 149 -1.71 22.20 -2.03
N HIS A 150 -0.95 21.68 -3.01
CA HIS A 150 0.39 22.18 -3.37
C HIS A 150 1.31 22.33 -2.17
N LEU A 151 1.24 21.38 -1.23
CA LEU A 151 2.01 21.44 0.00
C LEU A 151 3.52 21.31 -0.28
N PRO A 152 4.39 22.12 0.34
CA PRO A 152 5.81 21.86 0.31
C PRO A 152 6.13 20.56 1.09
N LEU A 153 7.10 19.80 0.60
CA LEU A 153 7.47 18.50 1.20
C LEU A 153 7.82 18.61 2.69
N ALA A 154 8.51 19.70 3.07
CA ALA A 154 8.89 19.95 4.46
C ALA A 154 7.67 20.11 5.38
N GLU A 155 6.64 20.80 4.92
CA GLU A 155 5.40 20.99 5.66
C GLU A 155 4.63 19.68 5.80
N PHE A 156 4.48 18.93 4.72
CA PHE A 156 3.86 17.60 4.76
C PHE A 156 4.57 16.70 5.77
N LEU A 157 5.91 16.61 5.70
CA LEU A 157 6.69 15.78 6.62
C LEU A 157 6.62 16.29 8.07
N SER A 158 6.54 17.58 8.31
CA SER A 158 6.42 18.12 9.67
C SER A 158 5.13 17.68 10.39
N ILE A 159 4.07 17.43 9.62
CA ILE A 159 2.79 16.97 10.14
C ILE A 159 2.79 15.44 10.30
N THR A 160 3.32 14.72 9.32
CA THR A 160 3.23 13.25 9.29
C THR A 160 4.32 12.55 10.10
N ALA A 161 5.54 13.12 10.19
CA ALA A 161 6.66 12.48 10.86
C ALA A 161 6.45 12.23 12.37
N PRO A 162 5.90 13.15 13.17
CA PRO A 162 5.65 12.89 14.59
C PRO A 162 4.69 11.71 14.80
N ILE A 163 3.64 11.63 13.99
CA ILE A 163 2.63 10.56 14.06
C ILE A 163 3.24 9.23 13.66
N THR A 164 4.02 9.22 12.57
CA THR A 164 4.70 8.01 12.10
C THR A 164 5.79 7.54 13.08
N ALA A 165 6.53 8.47 13.68
CA ALA A 165 7.52 8.13 14.71
C ALA A 165 6.86 7.53 15.96
N LEU A 166 5.75 8.10 16.43
CA LEU A 166 4.98 7.53 17.52
C LEU A 166 4.47 6.13 17.16
N SER A 167 3.98 5.95 15.95
CA SER A 167 3.53 4.64 15.44
C SER A 167 4.65 3.61 15.41
N ALA A 168 5.87 4.00 15.02
CA ALA A 168 7.03 3.12 15.03
C ALA A 168 7.43 2.65 16.44
N VAL A 169 7.18 3.47 17.47
CA VAL A 169 7.45 3.10 18.86
C VAL A 169 6.38 2.17 19.43
N LEU A 170 5.14 2.31 18.97
CA LEU A 170 4.01 1.50 19.43
C LEU A 170 3.92 0.12 18.75
N LEU A 171 4.55 -0.07 17.60
CA LEU A 171 4.65 -1.33 16.85
C LEU A 171 5.69 -2.27 17.43
#